data_9fddaae00ad17a507a0ed4e88356c2b8
#
_entry.id   9fddaae00ad17a507a0ed4e88356c2b8
#
_cell.length_a   1.000
_cell.length_b   1.000
_cell.length_c   1.000
_cell.angle_alpha   90.00
_cell.angle_beta   90.00
_cell.angle_gamma   90.00
#
_symmetry.space_group_name_H-M   'P 1'
#
loop_
_entity.id
_entity.type
_entity.pdbx_description
1 polymer ?
#
loop_
_entity_poly.entity_id
_entity_poly.type
_entity_poly.pdbx_seq_one_letter_code
_entity_poly.pdbx_strand_id
1 'polypeptide(L)'
;WIVQKNGSLIQNAGGNQDGEKKRYCFQDVEENRYEAPLLSDVPKCTYDFSDLKTDEQTGYKSYQDPETGAKAKLGIDVSEFQGEVIDWKQVKESGVEFVMVRLGYRAYGESGSLVLDAMYEQNVKNALEAGLQVGVYFFSQAVSPAEAVEEAEFVLEHLKHYNITGPVVFDTEEIKWDSARTDGNTRQDFTNYCKVFCDTIEHAGYDPMIY
;
A
#
# COMPACT_ATOMS: atom_id res chain seq x y z
N TRP A 1 -5.36 3.75 -0.13
CA TRP A 1 -4.24 4.43 -0.78
C TRP A 1 -4.57 4.69 -2.25
N ILE A 2 -5.06 5.87 -2.60
CA ILE A 2 -4.97 6.38 -3.95
C ILE A 2 -3.83 7.38 -3.89
N VAL A 3 -2.59 6.90 -4.01
CA VAL A 3 -1.45 7.78 -4.23
C VAL A 3 -1.43 8.12 -5.70
N GLN A 4 -2.17 9.14 -6.10
CA GLN A 4 -1.90 9.84 -7.34
C GLN A 4 -1.12 11.11 -7.04
N LYS A 5 0.21 11.04 -7.16
CA LYS A 5 0.98 12.19 -7.60
C LYS A 5 0.89 12.21 -9.13
N ASN A 6 0.03 13.09 -9.67
CA ASN A 6 -0.02 13.57 -11.05
C ASN A 6 0.38 12.59 -12.18
N GLY A 7 -0.26 11.44 -12.25
CA GLY A 7 -0.18 10.58 -13.43
C GLY A 7 -1.44 10.79 -14.28
N SER A 8 -1.35 11.55 -15.37
CA SER A 8 -2.43 11.60 -16.35
C SER A 8 -2.49 10.27 -17.10
N LEU A 9 -3.63 9.59 -17.00
CA LEU A 9 -3.98 8.49 -17.90
C LEU A 9 -4.15 9.07 -19.31
N ILE A 10 -3.14 8.93 -20.14
CA ILE A 10 -3.26 9.25 -21.57
C ILE A 10 -3.94 8.05 -22.22
N GLN A 11 -5.24 8.13 -22.43
CA GLN A 11 -5.94 7.24 -23.35
C GLN A 11 -5.59 7.63 -24.78
N ASN A 12 -4.63 6.97 -25.39
CA ASN A 12 -4.47 7.01 -26.82
C ASN A 12 -5.48 6.06 -27.47
N ALA A 13 -6.65 6.58 -27.83
CA ALA A 13 -7.58 5.93 -28.74
C ALA A 13 -7.09 6.14 -30.19
N GLY A 14 -6.17 5.29 -30.64
CA GLY A 14 -5.76 5.17 -32.02
C GLY A 14 -6.05 3.75 -32.51
N GLY A 15 -7.13 3.58 -33.28
CA GLY A 15 -7.44 2.29 -33.89
C GLY A 15 -6.48 1.98 -35.02
N ASN A 16 -5.83 0.83 -34.99
CA ASN A 16 -5.33 0.12 -36.14
C ASN A 16 -5.79 -1.33 -36.10
N GLN A 17 -6.35 -1.78 -37.20
CA GLN A 17 -6.76 -3.16 -37.44
C GLN A 17 -5.52 -3.99 -37.68
N ASP A 18 -5.05 -4.66 -36.64
CA ASP A 18 -4.29 -5.91 -36.67
C ASP A 18 -4.14 -6.36 -35.23
N GLY A 19 -4.35 -7.61 -34.96
CA GLY A 19 -4.48 -8.29 -33.68
C GLY A 19 -3.56 -7.93 -32.50
N GLU A 20 -3.15 -6.69 -32.36
CA GLU A 20 -2.40 -6.17 -31.23
C GLU A 20 -3.32 -6.06 -29.99
N LYS A 21 -2.96 -6.77 -28.96
CA LYS A 21 -3.60 -6.64 -27.65
C LYS A 21 -3.54 -5.17 -27.23
N LYS A 22 -4.70 -4.56 -26.98
CA LYS A 22 -4.75 -3.18 -26.45
C LYS A 22 -3.81 -3.07 -25.26
N ARG A 23 -2.99 -2.04 -25.25
CA ARG A 23 -2.08 -1.70 -24.16
C ARG A 23 -2.52 -0.41 -23.52
N TYR A 24 -2.24 -0.25 -22.24
CA TYR A 24 -2.35 1.03 -21.57
C TYR A 24 -0.96 1.49 -21.14
N CYS A 25 -0.78 2.81 -21.16
CA CYS A 25 0.44 3.44 -20.71
C CYS A 25 0.14 4.16 -19.38
N PHE A 26 1.04 4.07 -18.45
CA PHE A 26 1.01 4.88 -17.22
C PHE A 26 2.40 5.45 -16.97
N GLN A 27 2.44 6.49 -16.17
CA GLN A 27 3.67 7.16 -15.79
C GLN A 27 3.74 7.22 -14.27
N ASP A 28 4.90 6.85 -13.72
CA ASP A 28 5.13 6.95 -12.28
C ASP A 28 5.46 8.39 -11.85
N VAL A 29 5.72 8.57 -10.56
CA VAL A 29 6.04 9.87 -9.98
C VAL A 29 7.41 10.42 -10.41
N GLU A 30 8.26 9.56 -10.98
CA GLU A 30 9.59 9.89 -11.50
C GLU A 30 9.55 10.13 -13.02
N GLU A 31 8.33 10.20 -13.61
CA GLU A 31 8.09 10.39 -15.05
C GLU A 31 8.49 9.18 -15.93
N ASN A 32 8.79 8.03 -15.35
CA ASN A 32 9.04 6.81 -16.10
C ASN A 32 7.74 6.30 -16.75
N ARG A 33 7.82 5.93 -18.01
CA ARG A 33 6.67 5.40 -18.75
C ARG A 33 6.69 3.89 -18.78
N TYR A 34 5.54 3.33 -18.46
CA TYR A 34 5.30 1.88 -18.50
C TYR A 34 4.16 1.57 -19.44
N GLU A 35 4.29 0.43 -20.11
CA GLU A 35 3.24 -0.13 -20.94
C GLU A 35 2.86 -1.52 -20.44
N ALA A 36 1.57 -1.74 -20.23
CA ALA A 36 1.05 -3.04 -19.83
C ALA A 36 -0.07 -3.49 -20.77
N PRO A 37 -0.23 -4.80 -20.99
CA PRO A 37 -1.34 -5.31 -21.78
C PRO A 37 -2.66 -5.05 -21.04
N LEU A 38 -3.66 -4.61 -21.78
CA LEU A 38 -5.01 -4.46 -21.27
C LEU A 38 -5.66 -5.85 -21.17
N LEU A 39 -5.70 -6.41 -19.98
CA LEU A 39 -6.31 -7.71 -19.71
C LEU A 39 -7.81 -7.53 -19.50
N SER A 40 -8.63 -8.34 -20.20
CA SER A 40 -10.09 -8.25 -20.13
C SER A 40 -10.69 -8.87 -18.87
N ASP A 41 -9.94 -9.78 -18.26
CA ASP A 41 -10.30 -10.56 -17.07
C ASP A 41 -9.82 -9.93 -15.76
N VAL A 42 -9.07 -8.83 -15.83
CA VAL A 42 -8.64 -8.06 -14.65
C VAL A 42 -9.65 -6.94 -14.41
N PRO A 43 -10.28 -6.88 -13.20
CA PRO A 43 -11.14 -5.77 -12.83
C PRO A 43 -10.39 -4.44 -12.91
N LYS A 44 -11.07 -3.42 -13.38
CA LYS A 44 -10.52 -2.06 -13.50
C LYS A 44 -11.21 -1.14 -12.51
N CYS A 45 -10.45 -0.15 -12.06
CA CYS A 45 -11.05 0.95 -11.33
C CYS A 45 -12.07 1.67 -12.24
N THR A 46 -13.28 1.81 -11.74
CA THR A 46 -14.40 2.48 -12.45
C THR A 46 -14.58 3.94 -12.02
N TYR A 47 -13.82 4.40 -11.03
CA TYR A 47 -13.92 5.78 -10.56
C TYR A 47 -13.32 6.75 -11.57
N ASP A 48 -14.03 7.86 -11.79
CA ASP A 48 -13.53 8.96 -12.61
C ASP A 48 -12.72 9.95 -11.76
N PHE A 49 -11.41 9.83 -11.84
CA PHE A 49 -10.50 10.69 -11.06
C PHE A 49 -10.46 12.16 -11.54
N SER A 50 -11.17 12.54 -12.61
CA SER A 50 -11.36 13.95 -12.95
C SER A 50 -12.16 14.71 -11.89
N ASP A 51 -12.96 13.99 -11.09
CA ASP A 51 -13.71 14.54 -9.96
C ASP A 51 -12.87 14.70 -8.67
N LEU A 52 -11.60 14.30 -8.70
CA LEU A 52 -10.68 14.50 -7.58
C LEU A 52 -10.39 15.99 -7.39
N LYS A 53 -10.75 16.51 -6.22
CA LYS A 53 -10.57 17.92 -5.83
C LYS A 53 -9.39 18.03 -4.88
N THR A 54 -8.63 19.12 -5.00
CA THR A 54 -7.59 19.48 -4.04
C THR A 54 -8.03 20.75 -3.32
N ASP A 55 -8.06 20.70 -2.00
CA ASP A 55 -8.28 21.91 -1.18
C ASP A 55 -7.03 22.78 -1.25
N GLU A 56 -7.19 24.05 -1.65
CA GLU A 56 -6.06 24.97 -1.88
C GLU A 56 -5.36 25.40 -0.59
N GLN A 57 -6.03 25.31 0.56
CA GLN A 57 -5.47 25.75 1.84
C GLN A 57 -4.68 24.63 2.52
N THR A 58 -5.23 23.42 2.49
CA THR A 58 -4.65 22.26 3.18
C THR A 58 -3.82 21.36 2.26
N GLY A 59 -4.02 21.46 0.94
CA GLY A 59 -3.45 20.53 -0.04
C GLY A 59 -4.10 19.14 -0.02
N TYR A 60 -5.10 18.92 0.84
CA TYR A 60 -5.75 17.62 0.94
C TYR A 60 -6.64 17.34 -0.28
N LYS A 61 -6.59 16.09 -0.71
CA LYS A 61 -7.42 15.62 -1.82
C LYS A 61 -8.72 15.02 -1.28
N SER A 62 -9.81 15.34 -1.95
CA SER A 62 -11.13 14.77 -1.70
C SER A 62 -11.73 14.25 -2.98
N TYR A 63 -12.51 13.18 -2.87
CA TYR A 63 -13.23 12.57 -3.98
C TYR A 63 -14.61 12.12 -3.51
N GLN A 64 -15.60 12.34 -4.34
CA GLN A 64 -16.91 11.73 -4.17
C GLN A 64 -17.42 11.32 -5.54
N ASP A 65 -17.68 10.02 -5.70
CA ASP A 65 -18.28 9.47 -6.90
C ASP A 65 -19.73 9.96 -7.04
N PRO A 66 -20.09 10.61 -8.16
CA PRO A 66 -21.41 11.19 -8.33
C PRO A 66 -22.51 10.15 -8.55
N GLU A 67 -22.17 8.94 -9.01
CA GLU A 67 -23.15 7.90 -9.30
C GLU A 67 -23.41 7.01 -8.09
N THR A 68 -22.36 6.58 -7.40
CA THR A 68 -22.44 5.65 -6.27
C THR A 68 -22.47 6.35 -4.92
N GLY A 69 -22.05 7.62 -4.86
CA GLY A 69 -21.85 8.37 -3.62
C GLY A 69 -20.64 7.91 -2.79
N ALA A 70 -19.82 7.02 -3.33
CA ALA A 70 -18.59 6.60 -2.67
C ALA A 70 -17.65 7.77 -2.43
N LYS A 71 -17.03 7.83 -1.25
CA LYS A 71 -16.12 8.91 -0.85
C LYS A 71 -14.73 8.38 -0.54
N ALA A 72 -13.71 9.12 -0.97
CA ALA A 72 -12.36 8.89 -0.48
C ALA A 72 -12.26 9.28 0.99
N LYS A 73 -11.55 8.48 1.76
CA LYS A 73 -11.14 8.79 3.14
C LYS A 73 -9.74 9.36 3.13
N LEU A 74 -9.50 10.35 3.98
CA LEU A 74 -8.15 10.86 4.21
C LEU A 74 -7.44 9.95 5.21
N GLY A 75 -6.24 9.52 4.85
CA GLY A 75 -5.39 8.73 5.72
C GLY A 75 -3.93 9.17 5.71
N ILE A 76 -3.19 8.70 6.69
CA ILE A 76 -1.74 8.86 6.78
C ILE A 76 -1.09 7.50 6.98
N ASP A 77 0.19 7.40 6.69
CA ASP A 77 1.04 6.30 7.11
C ASP A 77 2.09 6.78 8.11
N VAL A 78 2.48 5.91 9.02
CA VAL A 78 3.45 6.20 10.07
C VAL A 78 4.32 4.99 10.38
N SER A 79 5.53 5.26 10.83
CA SER A 79 6.51 4.30 11.33
C SER A 79 7.37 4.93 12.42
N GLU A 80 8.43 4.28 12.84
CA GLU A 80 9.42 4.87 13.74
C GLU A 80 10.04 6.18 13.22
N PHE A 81 10.03 6.41 11.90
CA PHE A 81 10.59 7.62 11.29
C PHE A 81 9.81 8.90 11.59
N GLN A 82 8.56 8.82 12.02
CA GLN A 82 7.80 9.97 12.48
C GLN A 82 8.13 10.36 13.94
N GLY A 83 8.96 9.55 14.62
CA GLY A 83 9.42 9.81 15.98
C GLY A 83 8.42 9.40 17.06
N GLU A 84 8.78 9.71 18.30
CA GLU A 84 8.07 9.22 19.50
C GLU A 84 6.77 9.99 19.81
N VAL A 85 6.63 11.20 19.28
CA VAL A 85 5.52 12.10 19.69
C VAL A 85 4.69 12.50 18.48
N ILE A 86 3.57 11.80 18.31
CA ILE A 86 2.50 12.18 17.38
C ILE A 86 1.31 12.65 18.20
N ASP A 87 0.82 13.88 17.94
CA ASP A 87 -0.43 14.35 18.51
C ASP A 87 -1.62 13.74 17.77
N TRP A 88 -2.00 12.55 18.16
CA TRP A 88 -3.08 11.78 17.53
C TRP A 88 -4.44 12.47 17.60
N LYS A 89 -4.66 13.29 18.63
CA LYS A 89 -5.87 14.10 18.73
C LYS A 89 -5.90 15.16 17.63
N GLN A 90 -4.78 15.86 17.43
CA GLN A 90 -4.67 16.87 16.36
C GLN A 90 -4.75 16.22 14.97
N VAL A 91 -4.15 15.03 14.80
CA VAL A 91 -4.29 14.22 13.57
C VAL A 91 -5.76 13.95 13.28
N LYS A 92 -6.53 13.48 14.26
CA LYS A 92 -7.97 13.22 14.09
C LYS A 92 -8.77 14.51 13.80
N GLU A 93 -8.47 15.58 14.52
CA GLU A 93 -9.14 16.89 14.33
C GLU A 93 -8.83 17.53 12.96
N SER A 94 -7.72 17.16 12.31
CA SER A 94 -7.39 17.62 10.96
C SER A 94 -8.20 16.94 9.85
N GLY A 95 -9.08 16.01 10.20
CA GLY A 95 -9.94 15.29 9.24
C GLY A 95 -9.40 13.94 8.77
N VAL A 96 -8.28 13.48 9.32
CA VAL A 96 -7.76 12.12 9.07
C VAL A 96 -8.72 11.09 9.65
N GLU A 97 -9.07 10.08 8.84
CA GLU A 97 -10.03 9.06 9.20
C GLU A 97 -9.37 7.71 9.49
N PHE A 98 -8.22 7.42 8.88
CA PHE A 98 -7.48 6.17 9.06
C PHE A 98 -5.97 6.38 9.09
N VAL A 99 -5.26 5.41 9.62
CA VAL A 99 -3.80 5.37 9.60
C VAL A 99 -3.32 3.98 9.19
N MET A 100 -2.25 3.94 8.39
CA MET A 100 -1.48 2.76 8.08
C MET A 100 -0.21 2.77 8.93
N VAL A 101 -0.08 1.84 9.87
CA VAL A 101 1.07 1.77 10.78
C VAL A 101 2.04 0.70 10.29
N ARG A 102 3.33 1.05 10.15
CA ARG A 102 4.33 0.03 9.89
C ARG A 102 4.39 -0.94 11.06
N LEU A 103 4.03 -2.20 10.81
CA LEU A 103 4.18 -3.23 11.83
C LEU A 103 5.64 -3.63 11.97
N GLY A 104 6.33 -3.78 10.86
CA GLY A 104 7.72 -4.17 10.85
C GLY A 104 8.26 -4.30 9.45
N TYR A 105 9.41 -4.91 9.34
CA TYR A 105 10.10 -5.11 8.09
C TYR A 105 11.03 -6.32 8.12
N ARG A 106 11.34 -6.86 6.96
CA ARG A 106 12.51 -7.74 6.81
C ARG A 106 13.70 -6.90 6.39
N ALA A 107 14.81 -7.04 7.12
CA ALA A 107 16.04 -6.33 6.81
C ALA A 107 16.55 -6.68 5.39
N TYR A 108 16.95 -5.67 4.62
CA TYR A 108 17.40 -5.83 3.23
C TYR A 108 18.81 -6.43 3.08
N GLY A 109 19.59 -6.49 4.19
CA GLY A 109 20.90 -7.13 4.21
C GLY A 109 20.82 -8.66 4.18
N GLU A 110 21.97 -9.33 4.12
CA GLU A 110 22.07 -10.79 3.98
C GLU A 110 21.33 -11.58 5.06
N SER A 111 21.27 -11.07 6.29
CA SER A 111 20.57 -11.76 7.39
C SER A 111 19.08 -11.92 7.17
N GLY A 112 18.45 -10.96 6.47
CA GLY A 112 17.01 -10.96 6.24
C GLY A 112 16.18 -11.11 7.52
N SER A 113 16.63 -10.51 8.63
CA SER A 113 15.97 -10.64 9.93
C SER A 113 14.62 -9.93 9.92
N LEU A 114 13.61 -10.55 10.55
CA LEU A 114 12.34 -9.89 10.82
C LEU A 114 12.50 -8.92 11.99
N VAL A 115 12.03 -7.70 11.81
CA VAL A 115 12.17 -6.62 12.80
C VAL A 115 10.82 -5.98 13.03
N LEU A 116 10.39 -5.89 14.28
CA LEU A 116 9.24 -5.12 14.67
C LEU A 116 9.59 -3.63 14.64
N ASP A 117 8.74 -2.79 14.08
CA ASP A 117 8.92 -1.35 14.12
C ASP A 117 8.89 -0.86 15.57
N ALA A 118 9.88 -0.06 15.97
CA ALA A 118 10.05 0.36 17.36
C ALA A 118 8.87 1.16 17.91
N MET A 119 8.08 1.79 17.02
CA MET A 119 6.92 2.60 17.39
C MET A 119 5.58 1.90 17.10
N TYR A 120 5.60 0.67 16.61
CA TYR A 120 4.38 -0.06 16.20
C TYR A 120 3.31 -0.07 17.29
N GLU A 121 3.63 -0.61 18.46
CA GLU A 121 2.66 -0.77 19.54
C GLU A 121 2.10 0.57 20.02
N GLN A 122 2.98 1.56 20.19
CA GLN A 122 2.58 2.90 20.62
C GLN A 122 1.69 3.57 19.59
N ASN A 123 2.05 3.51 18.30
CA ASN A 123 1.29 4.12 17.22
C ASN A 123 -0.10 3.47 17.09
N VAL A 124 -0.17 2.13 17.08
CA VAL A 124 -1.46 1.41 17.01
C VAL A 124 -2.36 1.77 18.18
N LYS A 125 -1.82 1.68 19.41
CA LYS A 125 -2.60 1.99 20.61
C LYS A 125 -3.15 3.41 20.59
N ASN A 126 -2.30 4.39 20.36
CA ASN A 126 -2.68 5.80 20.42
C ASN A 126 -3.63 6.19 19.28
N ALA A 127 -3.44 5.61 18.07
CA ALA A 127 -4.35 5.83 16.95
C ALA A 127 -5.76 5.26 17.22
N LEU A 128 -5.84 4.05 17.78
CA LEU A 128 -7.12 3.46 18.17
C LEU A 128 -7.80 4.27 19.28
N GLU A 129 -7.06 4.75 20.27
CA GLU A 129 -7.58 5.62 21.35
C GLU A 129 -8.09 6.96 20.80
N ALA A 130 -7.48 7.49 19.74
CA ALA A 130 -7.96 8.67 19.05
C ALA A 130 -9.19 8.43 18.15
N GLY A 131 -9.64 7.18 18.02
CA GLY A 131 -10.79 6.80 17.20
C GLY A 131 -10.51 6.79 15.70
N LEU A 132 -9.26 6.53 15.29
CA LEU A 132 -8.89 6.30 13.91
C LEU A 132 -9.12 4.84 13.53
N GLN A 133 -9.45 4.58 12.26
CA GLN A 133 -9.36 3.24 11.70
C GLN A 133 -7.89 2.91 11.50
N VAL A 134 -7.44 1.73 11.94
CA VAL A 134 -6.04 1.32 11.87
C VAL A 134 -5.89 0.14 10.92
N GLY A 135 -5.03 0.29 9.92
CA GLY A 135 -4.44 -0.78 9.14
C GLY A 135 -2.95 -0.87 9.41
N VAL A 136 -2.32 -1.91 8.93
CA VAL A 136 -0.88 -2.10 9.09
C VAL A 136 -0.21 -2.40 7.76
N TYR A 137 1.09 -2.10 7.65
CA TYR A 137 1.91 -2.56 6.55
C TYR A 137 3.19 -3.22 7.04
N PHE A 138 3.68 -4.15 6.25
CA PHE A 138 4.94 -4.83 6.47
C PHE A 138 5.84 -4.65 5.25
N PHE A 139 7.02 -4.06 5.46
CA PHE A 139 8.00 -3.87 4.41
C PHE A 139 8.75 -5.17 4.14
N SER A 140 8.39 -5.80 3.03
CA SER A 140 8.89 -7.11 2.63
C SER A 140 10.22 -7.00 1.88
N GLN A 141 11.15 -7.88 2.22
CA GLN A 141 12.36 -8.16 1.48
C GLN A 141 12.52 -9.67 1.29
N ALA A 142 11.42 -10.38 1.10
CA ALA A 142 11.43 -11.81 0.86
C ALA A 142 12.18 -12.19 -0.43
N VAL A 143 12.90 -13.30 -0.39
CA VAL A 143 13.60 -13.91 -1.53
C VAL A 143 13.11 -15.34 -1.81
N SER A 144 12.07 -15.76 -1.10
CA SER A 144 11.41 -17.03 -1.33
C SER A 144 9.95 -17.00 -0.86
N PRO A 145 9.08 -17.89 -1.37
CA PRO A 145 7.72 -18.04 -0.86
C PRO A 145 7.68 -18.38 0.64
N ALA A 146 8.64 -19.16 1.13
CA ALA A 146 8.73 -19.51 2.55
C ALA A 146 8.95 -18.26 3.42
N GLU A 147 9.81 -17.37 2.99
CA GLU A 147 10.03 -16.10 3.71
C GLU A 147 8.79 -15.19 3.68
N ALA A 148 8.04 -15.17 2.58
CA ALA A 148 6.79 -14.42 2.53
C ALA A 148 5.73 -14.99 3.50
N VAL A 149 5.71 -16.32 3.72
CA VAL A 149 4.89 -16.93 4.78
C VAL A 149 5.37 -16.49 6.16
N GLU A 150 6.68 -16.55 6.42
CA GLU A 150 7.25 -16.11 7.70
C GLU A 150 6.90 -14.63 8.02
N GLU A 151 6.94 -13.76 7.00
CA GLU A 151 6.54 -12.36 7.14
C GLU A 151 5.06 -12.23 7.52
N ALA A 152 4.19 -12.97 6.82
CA ALA A 152 2.77 -12.99 7.14
C ALA A 152 2.48 -13.53 8.54
N GLU A 153 3.12 -14.62 8.94
CA GLU A 153 3.00 -15.20 10.28
C GLU A 153 3.50 -14.24 11.37
N PHE A 154 4.62 -13.56 11.11
CA PHE A 154 5.13 -12.51 12.00
C PHE A 154 4.10 -11.39 12.17
N VAL A 155 3.49 -10.92 11.09
CA VAL A 155 2.44 -9.91 11.13
C VAL A 155 1.26 -10.41 11.96
N LEU A 156 0.74 -11.60 11.66
CA LEU A 156 -0.40 -12.18 12.37
C LEU A 156 -0.15 -12.35 13.86
N GLU A 157 1.06 -12.70 14.26
CA GLU A 157 1.42 -12.82 15.69
C GLU A 157 1.24 -11.50 16.43
N HIS A 158 1.67 -10.38 15.83
CA HIS A 158 1.60 -9.07 16.45
C HIS A 158 0.21 -8.41 16.37
N LEU A 159 -0.62 -8.82 15.39
CA LEU A 159 -1.99 -8.31 15.27
C LEU A 159 -2.93 -8.80 16.38
N LYS A 160 -2.67 -9.95 17.00
CA LYS A 160 -3.56 -10.59 17.97
C LYS A 160 -3.93 -9.72 19.17
N HIS A 161 -3.11 -8.74 19.48
CA HIS A 161 -3.25 -7.89 20.66
C HIS A 161 -4.12 -6.65 20.44
N TYR A 162 -4.53 -6.38 19.18
CA TYR A 162 -5.21 -5.15 18.80
C TYR A 162 -6.42 -5.44 17.92
N ASN A 163 -7.44 -4.61 18.03
CA ASN A 163 -8.59 -4.66 17.13
C ASN A 163 -8.30 -3.88 15.85
N ILE A 164 -7.53 -4.49 14.95
CA ILE A 164 -7.21 -3.91 13.64
C ILE A 164 -8.37 -4.17 12.70
N THR A 165 -8.96 -3.10 12.15
CA THR A 165 -10.11 -3.14 11.23
C THR A 165 -9.78 -2.64 9.82
N GLY A 166 -8.59 -2.11 9.63
CA GLY A 166 -8.06 -1.75 8.32
C GLY A 166 -7.30 -2.92 7.69
N PRO A 167 -6.84 -2.74 6.45
CA PRO A 167 -6.13 -3.79 5.72
C PRO A 167 -4.75 -4.09 6.29
N VAL A 168 -4.25 -5.27 5.94
CA VAL A 168 -2.86 -5.69 6.15
C VAL A 168 -2.14 -5.61 4.82
N VAL A 169 -1.16 -4.73 4.71
CA VAL A 169 -0.52 -4.40 3.45
C VAL A 169 0.81 -5.11 3.29
N PHE A 170 0.95 -5.80 2.16
CA PHE A 170 2.24 -6.25 1.64
C PHE A 170 2.90 -5.07 0.92
N ASP A 171 3.98 -4.56 1.51
CA ASP A 171 4.75 -3.45 0.96
C ASP A 171 6.09 -3.98 0.45
N THR A 172 6.34 -3.84 -0.85
CA THR A 172 7.60 -4.28 -1.46
C THR A 172 8.10 -3.23 -2.43
N GLU A 173 9.29 -2.72 -2.14
CA GLU A 173 9.92 -1.67 -2.93
C GLU A 173 11.38 -2.01 -3.24
N GLU A 174 11.87 -1.48 -4.35
CA GLU A 174 13.28 -1.57 -4.71
C GLU A 174 14.14 -0.71 -3.78
N ILE A 175 15.22 -1.28 -3.26
CA ILE A 175 16.23 -0.53 -2.51
C ILE A 175 17.18 0.14 -3.50
N LYS A 176 17.05 1.44 -3.68
CA LYS A 176 17.81 2.19 -4.71
C LYS A 176 19.16 2.74 -4.22
N TRP A 177 19.39 2.78 -2.91
CA TRP A 177 20.55 3.42 -2.29
C TRP A 177 21.64 2.46 -1.81
N ASP A 178 21.39 1.17 -1.85
CA ASP A 178 22.30 0.12 -1.45
C ASP A 178 21.93 -1.18 -2.17
N SER A 179 22.80 -2.19 -2.13
CA SER A 179 22.47 -3.53 -2.58
C SER A 179 21.47 -4.19 -1.64
N ALA A 180 20.48 -4.83 -2.19
CA ALA A 180 19.46 -5.55 -1.44
C ALA A 180 19.48 -7.04 -1.74
N ARG A 181 19.04 -7.83 -0.78
CA ARG A 181 18.88 -9.27 -0.96
C ARG A 181 17.88 -9.62 -2.07
N THR A 182 16.97 -8.70 -2.39
CA THR A 182 15.94 -8.83 -3.43
C THR A 182 16.39 -8.48 -4.83
N ASP A 183 17.64 -7.99 -5.04
CA ASP A 183 18.14 -7.56 -6.36
C ASP A 183 18.11 -8.67 -7.41
N GLY A 184 18.16 -9.93 -6.97
CA GLY A 184 18.06 -11.10 -7.85
C GLY A 184 16.67 -11.56 -8.16
N ASN A 185 15.63 -10.97 -7.55
CA ASN A 185 14.24 -11.38 -7.74
C ASN A 185 13.74 -10.96 -9.12
N THR A 186 12.97 -11.83 -9.76
CA THR A 186 12.23 -11.52 -10.96
C THR A 186 10.86 -10.93 -10.61
N ARG A 187 10.19 -10.30 -11.58
CA ARG A 187 8.80 -9.84 -11.41
C ARG A 187 7.85 -10.98 -11.00
N GLN A 188 8.11 -12.19 -11.49
CA GLN A 188 7.30 -13.36 -11.14
C GLN A 188 7.52 -13.77 -9.69
N ASP A 189 8.75 -13.63 -9.17
CA ASP A 189 9.06 -13.92 -7.78
C ASP A 189 8.30 -12.96 -6.85
N PHE A 190 8.35 -11.66 -7.11
CA PHE A 190 7.56 -10.67 -6.37
C PHE A 190 6.06 -10.97 -6.40
N THR A 191 5.52 -11.34 -7.57
CA THR A 191 4.12 -11.75 -7.70
C THR A 191 3.79 -12.97 -6.84
N ASN A 192 4.68 -13.96 -6.82
CA ASN A 192 4.50 -15.18 -6.04
C ASN A 192 4.55 -14.89 -4.53
N TYR A 193 5.49 -14.04 -4.08
CA TYR A 193 5.63 -13.69 -2.65
C TYR A 193 4.44 -12.87 -2.17
N CYS A 194 4.04 -11.86 -2.95
CA CYS A 194 2.84 -11.08 -2.69
C CYS A 194 1.60 -11.99 -2.55
N LYS A 195 1.40 -12.90 -3.51
CA LYS A 195 0.27 -13.83 -3.46
C LYS A 195 0.28 -14.69 -2.21
N VAL A 196 1.41 -15.29 -1.88
CA VAL A 196 1.54 -16.17 -0.71
C VAL A 196 1.31 -15.40 0.60
N PHE A 197 1.85 -14.19 0.73
CA PHE A 197 1.59 -13.33 1.87
C PHE A 197 0.10 -13.01 1.99
N CYS A 198 -0.51 -12.50 0.91
CA CYS A 198 -1.92 -12.13 0.89
C CYS A 198 -2.84 -13.33 1.18
N ASP A 199 -2.58 -14.49 0.58
CA ASP A 199 -3.35 -15.72 0.83
C ASP A 199 -3.27 -16.10 2.33
N THR A 200 -2.11 -15.96 2.97
CA THR A 200 -1.91 -16.27 4.40
C THR A 200 -2.71 -15.30 5.30
N ILE A 201 -2.67 -14.01 4.99
CA ILE A 201 -3.41 -12.96 5.71
C ILE A 201 -4.93 -13.16 5.55
N GLU A 202 -5.40 -13.45 4.33
CA GLU A 202 -6.82 -13.68 4.05
C GLU A 202 -7.35 -14.92 4.79
N HIS A 203 -6.59 -16.02 4.80
CA HIS A 203 -6.96 -17.24 5.54
C HIS A 203 -7.07 -17.02 7.06
N ALA A 204 -6.37 -16.04 7.59
CA ALA A 204 -6.49 -15.64 8.99
C ALA A 204 -7.66 -14.68 9.28
N GLY A 205 -8.41 -14.27 8.24
CA GLY A 205 -9.61 -13.44 8.35
C GLY A 205 -9.34 -11.93 8.31
N TYR A 206 -8.18 -11.50 7.85
CA TYR A 206 -7.87 -10.10 7.60
C TYR A 206 -7.95 -9.77 6.10
N ASP A 207 -8.18 -8.50 5.78
CA ASP A 207 -8.22 -8.00 4.41
C ASP A 207 -6.79 -7.70 3.91
N PRO A 208 -6.22 -8.47 2.96
CA PRO A 208 -4.92 -8.16 2.39
C PRO A 208 -4.99 -7.00 1.39
N MET A 209 -3.92 -6.23 1.33
CA MET A 209 -3.72 -5.17 0.34
C MET A 209 -2.27 -5.19 -0.14
N ILE A 210 -2.01 -4.60 -1.30
CA ILE A 210 -0.70 -4.47 -1.92
C ILE A 210 -0.39 -2.99 -2.09
N TYR A 211 0.83 -2.62 -1.78
CA TYR A 211 1.41 -1.31 -2.08
C TYR A 211 2.27 -1.38 -3.34
#